data_c510b1888466265699edfdac1ce0c071
#
_entry.id   c510b1888466265699edfdac1ce0c071
#
_cell.length_a   1.000
_cell.length_b   1.000
_cell.length_c   1.000
_cell.angle_alpha   90.00
_cell.angle_beta   90.00
_cell.angle_gamma   90.00
#
_symmetry.space_group_name_H-M   'P 1'
#
loop_
_entity.id
_entity.type
_entity.pdbx_description
1 polymer ?
#
loop_
_entity_poly.entity_id
_entity_poly.type
_entity_poly.pdbx_seq_one_letter_code
_entity_poly.pdbx_strand_id
1 'polypeptide(L)'
;MRRGTGLGRRTPFEHLLNKSPFVVHFDCRGKREGLSYLGLHEPTDMANTSDIKNGMVLNHNNGLWQIVEFLHVKPGKGAAFVRTKLKNIETGKVVDNTFNAGHKIDPVRIETREHTFLYNDDEGYHFMNTETYEQVRLDKHLISAPQFLKDGLNCLVVFHAEEERPISCDLPSHVELEITYTEPGVKGDTATNSLKPATVDTGAEVRVPLFINNGDWIKVDTRSGDYTERIKK
;
A
#
# COMPACT_ATOMS: atom_id res chain seq x y z
N MET A 1 -66.00 18.97 40.61
CA MET A 1 -66.84 18.09 39.76
C MET A 1 -66.00 17.53 38.62
N ARG A 2 -65.93 16.20 38.58
CA ARG A 2 -65.76 15.28 37.40
C ARG A 2 -64.59 15.55 36.44
N ARG A 3 -63.54 14.70 36.47
CA ARG A 3 -63.40 13.37 35.82
C ARG A 3 -63.04 13.43 34.35
N GLY A 4 -61.93 12.70 34.04
CA GLY A 4 -61.64 12.03 32.76
C GLY A 4 -60.18 11.94 32.50
N THR A 5 -59.45 11.07 33.02
CA THR A 5 -58.84 9.78 32.63
C THR A 5 -58.65 9.57 31.14
N GLY A 6 -57.42 9.41 30.72
CA GLY A 6 -57.02 8.97 29.42
C GLY A 6 -55.57 8.50 29.44
N LEU A 7 -55.30 7.30 30.01
CA LEU A 7 -54.07 6.54 29.83
C LEU A 7 -53.95 6.14 28.36
N GLY A 8 -52.94 6.56 27.69
CA GLY A 8 -52.49 6.03 26.41
C GLY A 8 -51.09 5.42 26.62
N ARG A 9 -51.04 4.11 26.58
CA ARG A 9 -49.90 3.23 26.82
C ARG A 9 -48.79 3.50 25.81
N ARG A 10 -47.59 3.60 26.35
CA ARG A 10 -46.37 3.42 25.62
C ARG A 10 -46.25 1.97 25.19
N THR A 11 -45.95 1.71 23.93
CA THR A 11 -45.35 0.46 23.50
C THR A 11 -43.91 0.74 23.09
N PRO A 12 -42.94 0.06 23.70
CA PRO A 12 -41.58 0.03 23.19
C PRO A 12 -41.51 -1.18 22.26
N PHE A 13 -41.05 -1.03 21.06
CA PHE A 13 -40.44 -2.08 20.25
C PHE A 13 -40.49 -1.67 18.79
N GLU A 14 -39.44 -0.99 18.35
CA GLU A 14 -39.02 -1.08 16.96
C GLU A 14 -37.51 -0.85 16.89
N HIS A 15 -36.78 -1.80 17.42
CA HIS A 15 -35.45 -2.10 16.98
C HIS A 15 -35.50 -3.46 16.29
N LEU A 16 -34.87 -3.56 15.17
CA LEU A 16 -34.67 -4.75 14.33
C LEU A 16 -35.66 -4.92 13.19
N LEU A 17 -35.29 -4.37 12.07
CA LEU A 17 -35.55 -4.93 10.75
C LEU A 17 -34.65 -4.16 9.78
N ASN A 18 -33.62 -4.77 9.39
CA ASN A 18 -33.50 -5.85 8.43
C ASN A 18 -32.84 -5.33 7.16
N LYS A 19 -31.55 -5.47 7.11
CA LYS A 19 -30.80 -5.42 5.86
C LYS A 19 -30.98 -6.77 5.17
N SER A 20 -32.05 -6.90 4.39
CA SER A 20 -32.21 -8.00 3.47
C SER A 20 -31.89 -7.53 2.06
N PRO A 21 -30.90 -8.10 1.38
CA PRO A 21 -30.59 -7.80 0.00
C PRO A 21 -31.38 -8.70 -0.96
N PHE A 22 -32.70 -8.86 -0.74
CA PHE A 22 -33.52 -9.59 -1.69
C PHE A 22 -34.39 -8.61 -2.49
N VAL A 23 -33.96 -8.34 -3.72
CA VAL A 23 -34.85 -7.71 -4.73
C VAL A 23 -35.52 -8.84 -5.49
N VAL A 24 -36.82 -9.02 -5.26
CA VAL A 24 -37.62 -9.96 -6.04
C VAL A 24 -38.22 -9.18 -7.21
N HIS A 25 -37.77 -9.46 -8.42
CA HIS A 25 -38.43 -9.01 -9.63
C HIS A 25 -39.56 -9.99 -10.00
N PHE A 26 -40.76 -9.48 -10.11
CA PHE A 26 -41.91 -10.21 -10.66
C PHE A 26 -42.15 -9.76 -12.11
N ASP A 27 -42.19 -10.70 -13.03
CA ASP A 27 -42.68 -10.47 -14.38
C ASP A 27 -44.22 -10.45 -14.39
N CYS A 28 -44.79 -9.65 -15.30
CA CYS A 28 -46.24 -9.41 -15.45
C CYS A 28 -47.08 -10.67 -15.75
N ARG A 29 -46.54 -11.87 -15.71
CA ARG A 29 -47.23 -13.15 -15.94
C ARG A 29 -47.17 -14.12 -14.76
N GLY A 30 -46.66 -13.70 -13.58
CA GLY A 30 -46.77 -14.52 -12.37
C GLY A 30 -45.96 -15.81 -12.36
N LYS A 31 -44.98 -15.99 -13.26
CA LYS A 31 -44.04 -17.12 -13.24
C LYS A 31 -42.77 -16.73 -12.48
N ARG A 32 -42.36 -17.56 -11.51
CA ARG A 32 -41.06 -17.47 -10.84
C ARG A 32 -39.99 -17.85 -11.83
N GLU A 33 -39.27 -16.89 -12.39
CA GLU A 33 -38.03 -17.16 -13.06
C GLU A 33 -36.92 -17.24 -12.00
N GLY A 34 -36.00 -18.19 -12.22
CA GLY A 34 -35.05 -18.67 -11.24
C GLY A 34 -34.25 -17.55 -10.60
N LEU A 35 -33.98 -17.73 -9.30
CA LEU A 35 -33.05 -16.94 -8.54
C LEU A 35 -31.66 -16.98 -9.22
N SER A 36 -31.32 -15.91 -9.93
CA SER A 36 -29.93 -15.65 -10.24
C SER A 36 -29.29 -15.13 -8.95
N TYR A 37 -28.46 -15.96 -8.33
CA TYR A 37 -27.57 -15.55 -7.26
C TYR A 37 -26.61 -14.53 -7.84
N LEU A 38 -26.89 -13.24 -7.60
CA LEU A 38 -25.87 -12.21 -7.70
C LEU A 38 -24.87 -12.47 -6.58
N GLY A 39 -23.74 -13.09 -7.00
CA GLY A 39 -22.46 -13.03 -6.34
C GLY A 39 -22.45 -12.96 -4.82
N LEU A 40 -22.76 -14.05 -4.13
CA LEU A 40 -22.09 -14.31 -2.87
C LEU A 40 -20.61 -14.48 -3.22
N HIS A 41 -19.80 -13.56 -2.77
CA HIS A 41 -18.35 -13.71 -2.80
C HIS A 41 -18.04 -14.99 -2.06
N GLU A 42 -17.63 -16.02 -2.80
CA GLU A 42 -17.13 -17.26 -2.23
C GLU A 42 -15.97 -16.90 -1.31
N PRO A 43 -15.88 -17.50 -0.11
CA PRO A 43 -14.73 -17.30 0.75
C PRO A 43 -13.48 -17.73 -0.03
N THR A 44 -12.47 -16.87 0.01
CA THR A 44 -11.15 -17.00 -0.62
C THR A 44 -10.77 -18.45 -0.88
N ASP A 45 -10.74 -18.85 -2.15
CA ASP A 45 -10.27 -20.16 -2.57
C ASP A 45 -8.87 -20.37 -2.00
N MET A 46 -8.77 -21.27 -1.01
CA MET A 46 -7.48 -21.67 -0.47
C MET A 46 -6.63 -22.19 -1.61
N ALA A 47 -5.68 -21.38 -2.06
CA ALA A 47 -4.76 -21.78 -3.11
C ALA A 47 -3.80 -22.85 -2.59
N ASN A 48 -3.25 -23.65 -3.50
CA ASN A 48 -2.24 -24.64 -3.21
C ASN A 48 -0.85 -24.14 -3.64
N THR A 49 0.17 -24.82 -3.18
CA THR A 49 1.55 -24.51 -3.61
C THR A 49 1.78 -24.65 -5.12
N SER A 50 0.89 -25.32 -5.88
CA SER A 50 0.90 -25.34 -7.35
C SER A 50 0.52 -24.00 -7.98
N ASP A 51 -0.22 -23.17 -7.27
CA ASP A 51 -0.76 -21.89 -7.77
C ASP A 51 0.17 -20.71 -7.49
N ILE A 52 1.30 -20.97 -6.83
CA ILE A 52 2.32 -19.97 -6.48
C ILE A 52 2.84 -19.27 -7.74
N LYS A 53 2.84 -17.93 -7.68
CA LYS A 53 3.39 -17.06 -8.73
C LYS A 53 4.25 -15.96 -8.09
N ASN A 54 5.23 -15.46 -8.85
CA ASN A 54 5.99 -14.28 -8.42
C ASN A 54 5.05 -13.08 -8.30
N GLY A 55 5.23 -12.28 -7.25
CA GLY A 55 4.38 -11.14 -6.93
C GLY A 55 3.12 -11.48 -6.12
N MET A 56 2.76 -12.76 -5.98
CA MET A 56 1.62 -13.16 -5.14
C MET A 56 1.88 -12.76 -3.68
N VAL A 57 0.87 -12.19 -3.04
CA VAL A 57 0.89 -11.91 -1.60
C VAL A 57 0.10 -12.98 -0.87
N LEU A 58 0.62 -13.40 0.25
CA LEU A 58 0.00 -14.41 1.10
C LEU A 58 0.10 -14.02 2.58
N ASN A 59 -0.86 -14.46 3.35
CA ASN A 59 -0.82 -14.36 4.80
C ASN A 59 0.01 -15.54 5.34
N HIS A 60 1.12 -15.24 6.01
CA HIS A 60 2.00 -16.26 6.58
C HIS A 60 2.58 -15.75 7.90
N ASN A 61 2.50 -16.58 8.96
CA ASN A 61 3.00 -16.24 10.30
C ASN A 61 2.49 -14.87 10.81
N ASN A 62 1.19 -14.61 10.66
CA ASN A 62 0.53 -13.36 11.06
C ASN A 62 1.11 -12.09 10.41
N GLY A 63 1.58 -12.20 9.17
CA GLY A 63 2.08 -11.07 8.40
C GLY A 63 1.83 -11.25 6.92
N LEU A 64 1.89 -10.15 6.19
CA LEU A 64 1.74 -10.13 4.74
C LEU A 64 3.09 -10.30 4.06
N TRP A 65 3.20 -11.34 3.24
CA TRP A 65 4.41 -11.72 2.57
C TRP A 65 4.22 -11.80 1.07
N GLN A 66 5.08 -11.14 0.33
CA GLN A 66 5.12 -11.21 -1.12
C GLN A 66 6.13 -12.26 -1.57
N ILE A 67 5.73 -13.12 -2.50
CA ILE A 67 6.62 -14.09 -3.13
C ILE A 67 7.49 -13.37 -4.15
N VAL A 68 8.78 -13.23 -3.86
CA VAL A 68 9.76 -12.63 -4.77
C VAL A 68 10.25 -13.64 -5.79
N GLU A 69 10.54 -14.85 -5.32
CA GLU A 69 11.08 -15.94 -6.14
C GLU A 69 10.57 -17.29 -5.62
N PHE A 70 10.32 -18.22 -6.52
CA PHE A 70 9.97 -19.58 -6.12
C PHE A 70 10.60 -20.62 -7.05
N LEU A 71 10.83 -21.81 -6.50
CA LEU A 71 11.38 -22.96 -7.23
C LEU A 71 10.65 -24.24 -6.81
N HIS A 72 10.01 -24.91 -7.78
CA HIS A 72 9.45 -26.24 -7.58
C HIS A 72 10.56 -27.29 -7.66
N VAL A 73 10.75 -28.03 -6.58
CA VAL A 73 11.74 -29.11 -6.51
C VAL A 73 11.04 -30.46 -6.43
N LYS A 74 11.34 -31.33 -7.39
CA LYS A 74 10.88 -32.71 -7.42
C LYS A 74 12.12 -33.61 -7.25
N PRO A 75 12.49 -33.97 -6.00
CA PRO A 75 13.62 -34.83 -5.78
C PRO A 75 13.31 -36.25 -6.32
N GLY A 76 14.34 -36.95 -6.82
CA GLY A 76 14.16 -38.33 -7.34
C GLY A 76 13.73 -39.31 -6.25
N LYS A 77 13.99 -39.05 -4.99
CA LYS A 77 13.52 -39.76 -3.79
C LYS A 77 13.03 -38.73 -2.79
N GLY A 78 11.78 -38.87 -2.31
CA GLY A 78 11.14 -37.98 -1.33
C GLY A 78 9.97 -37.16 -1.88
N ALA A 79 9.28 -36.44 -1.00
CA ALA A 79 8.15 -35.61 -1.36
C ALA A 79 8.62 -34.34 -2.11
N ALA A 80 7.83 -33.89 -3.09
CA ALA A 80 8.06 -32.64 -3.77
C ALA A 80 7.84 -31.45 -2.82
N PHE A 81 8.57 -30.39 -3.03
CA PHE A 81 8.43 -29.14 -2.24
C PHE A 81 8.66 -27.91 -3.11
N VAL A 82 8.21 -26.77 -2.62
CA VAL A 82 8.40 -25.46 -3.24
C VAL A 82 9.24 -24.59 -2.32
N ARG A 83 10.42 -24.22 -2.78
CA ARG A 83 11.27 -23.25 -2.08
C ARG A 83 10.86 -21.85 -2.53
N THR A 84 10.62 -20.95 -1.59
CA THR A 84 10.18 -19.59 -1.86
C THR A 84 11.05 -18.58 -1.13
N LYS A 85 11.32 -17.44 -1.77
CA LYS A 85 11.78 -16.23 -1.10
C LYS A 85 10.58 -15.33 -0.83
N LEU A 86 10.33 -15.08 0.43
CA LEU A 86 9.23 -14.27 0.91
C LEU A 86 9.77 -12.91 1.39
N LYS A 87 9.23 -11.83 0.87
CA LYS A 87 9.49 -10.46 1.34
C LYS A 87 8.30 -10.01 2.18
N ASN A 88 8.54 -9.69 3.43
CA ASN A 88 7.52 -9.06 4.27
C ASN A 88 7.22 -7.66 3.73
N ILE A 89 5.95 -7.34 3.51
CA ILE A 89 5.55 -6.07 2.88
C ILE A 89 5.75 -4.90 3.84
N GLU A 90 5.47 -5.10 5.13
CA GLU A 90 5.55 -4.04 6.14
C GLU A 90 7.01 -3.74 6.54
N THR A 91 7.81 -4.78 6.77
CA THR A 91 9.19 -4.62 7.28
C THR A 91 10.27 -4.67 6.20
N GLY A 92 9.91 -5.06 4.97
CA GLY A 92 10.85 -5.26 3.86
C GLY A 92 11.82 -6.46 4.02
N LYS A 93 11.73 -7.20 5.14
CA LYS A 93 12.62 -8.33 5.43
C LYS A 93 12.39 -9.48 4.45
N VAL A 94 13.46 -10.04 3.91
CA VAL A 94 13.41 -11.21 3.02
C VAL A 94 13.83 -12.45 3.79
N VAL A 95 13.04 -13.52 3.67
CA VAL A 95 13.32 -14.83 4.27
C VAL A 95 13.11 -15.94 3.25
N ASP A 96 13.90 -17.00 3.37
CA ASP A 96 13.67 -18.23 2.60
C ASP A 96 12.70 -19.13 3.37
N ASN A 97 11.69 -19.63 2.67
CA ASN A 97 10.72 -20.57 3.21
C ASN A 97 10.51 -21.75 2.25
N THR A 98 10.15 -22.90 2.79
CA THR A 98 9.90 -24.11 2.01
C THR A 98 8.53 -24.66 2.37
N PHE A 99 7.65 -24.74 1.38
CA PHE A 99 6.34 -25.37 1.50
C PHE A 99 6.37 -26.77 0.93
N ASN A 100 5.75 -27.73 1.60
CA ASN A 100 5.53 -29.05 1.02
C ASN A 100 4.56 -28.96 -0.16
N ALA A 101 4.74 -29.79 -1.19
CA ALA A 101 3.80 -29.82 -2.31
C ALA A 101 2.39 -30.15 -1.81
N GLY A 102 1.39 -29.41 -2.30
CA GLY A 102 0.00 -29.54 -1.86
C GLY A 102 -0.34 -28.83 -0.54
N HIS A 103 0.62 -28.10 0.06
CA HIS A 103 0.32 -27.26 1.22
C HIS A 103 -0.67 -26.16 0.82
N LYS A 104 -1.68 -25.93 1.66
CA LYS A 104 -2.64 -24.84 1.47
C LYS A 104 -1.98 -23.52 1.83
N ILE A 105 -2.12 -22.56 0.98
CA ILE A 105 -1.68 -21.16 1.19
C ILE A 105 -2.90 -20.25 1.22
N ASP A 106 -2.78 -19.16 1.94
CA ASP A 106 -3.81 -18.13 2.06
C ASP A 106 -3.40 -16.91 1.23
N PRO A 107 -3.85 -16.81 -0.03
CA PRO A 107 -3.51 -15.68 -0.88
C PRO A 107 -4.30 -14.46 -0.47
N VAL A 108 -3.63 -13.31 -0.44
CA VAL A 108 -4.23 -12.01 -0.15
C VAL A 108 -4.31 -11.19 -1.43
N ARG A 109 -5.49 -10.69 -1.73
CA ARG A 109 -5.68 -9.77 -2.84
C ARG A 109 -5.21 -8.39 -2.44
N ILE A 110 -4.29 -7.83 -3.23
CA ILE A 110 -3.81 -6.47 -3.06
C ILE A 110 -4.23 -5.61 -4.25
N GLU A 111 -4.47 -4.34 -4.00
CA GLU A 111 -4.74 -3.33 -5.02
C GLU A 111 -3.76 -2.18 -4.85
N THR A 112 -3.20 -1.70 -5.95
CA THR A 112 -2.33 -0.53 -5.96
C THR A 112 -3.09 0.63 -6.57
N ARG A 113 -3.20 1.73 -5.81
CA ARG A 113 -3.93 2.94 -6.20
C ARG A 113 -3.00 4.14 -6.15
N GLU A 114 -3.11 5.04 -7.12
CA GLU A 114 -2.33 6.28 -7.17
C GLU A 114 -2.91 7.32 -6.22
N HIS A 115 -2.05 7.89 -5.39
CA HIS A 115 -2.40 8.92 -4.41
C HIS A 115 -1.42 10.08 -4.49
N THR A 116 -1.92 11.29 -4.31
CA THR A 116 -1.11 12.49 -4.20
C THR A 116 -0.86 12.79 -2.72
N PHE A 117 0.39 13.01 -2.34
CA PHE A 117 0.72 13.47 -1.00
C PHE A 117 0.26 14.93 -0.81
N LEU A 118 -0.43 15.21 0.28
CA LEU A 118 -0.94 16.54 0.62
C LEU A 118 -0.06 17.25 1.63
N TYR A 119 0.05 16.70 2.82
CA TYR A 119 0.83 17.24 3.94
C TYR A 119 1.04 16.16 5.01
N ASN A 120 1.90 16.48 5.97
CA ASN A 120 2.05 15.67 7.18
C ASN A 120 1.77 16.53 8.42
N ASP A 121 1.25 15.88 9.47
CA ASP A 121 0.99 16.45 10.78
C ASP A 121 1.43 15.50 11.90
N ASP A 122 1.06 15.81 13.14
CA ASP A 122 1.38 14.99 14.31
C ASP A 122 0.66 13.63 14.29
N GLU A 123 -0.42 13.48 13.53
CA GLU A 123 -1.19 12.25 13.40
C GLU A 123 -0.64 11.33 12.30
N GLY A 124 0.07 11.88 11.29
CA GLY A 124 0.65 11.11 10.19
C GLY A 124 0.76 11.84 8.87
N TYR A 125 0.78 11.07 7.80
CA TYR A 125 0.93 11.57 6.43
C TYR A 125 -0.38 11.45 5.68
N HIS A 126 -0.87 12.55 5.12
CA HIS A 126 -2.17 12.63 4.45
C HIS A 126 -2.00 12.56 2.93
N PHE A 127 -2.71 11.62 2.34
CA PHE A 127 -2.73 11.39 0.91
C PHE A 127 -4.14 11.48 0.37
N MET A 128 -4.28 11.87 -0.89
CA MET A 128 -5.56 11.93 -1.59
C MET A 128 -5.51 11.03 -2.82
N ASN A 129 -6.51 10.18 -2.97
CA ASN A 129 -6.67 9.34 -4.15
C ASN A 129 -6.88 10.24 -5.38
N THR A 130 -6.17 9.98 -6.47
CA THR A 130 -6.23 10.81 -7.69
C THR A 130 -7.52 10.64 -8.47
N GLU A 131 -8.26 9.53 -8.27
CA GLU A 131 -9.50 9.23 -8.98
C GLU A 131 -10.75 9.56 -8.14
N THR A 132 -10.77 9.12 -6.85
CA THR A 132 -11.96 9.27 -5.98
C THR A 132 -11.91 10.52 -5.12
N TYR A 133 -10.74 11.19 -5.01
CA TYR A 133 -10.49 12.33 -4.13
C TYR A 133 -10.69 12.05 -2.64
N GLU A 134 -10.79 10.78 -2.28
CA GLU A 134 -10.85 10.37 -0.89
C GLU A 134 -9.48 10.51 -0.23
N GLN A 135 -9.48 10.98 1.02
CA GLN A 135 -8.26 11.13 1.79
C GLN A 135 -8.00 9.90 2.65
N VAL A 136 -6.74 9.50 2.71
CA VAL A 136 -6.26 8.42 3.56
C VAL A 136 -5.06 8.89 4.35
N ARG A 137 -4.99 8.52 5.63
CA ARG A 137 -3.85 8.76 6.49
C ARG A 137 -2.96 7.53 6.53
N LEU A 138 -1.67 7.72 6.39
CA LEU A 138 -0.65 6.70 6.49
C LEU A 138 0.31 6.99 7.63
N ASP A 139 0.73 5.93 8.32
CA ASP A 139 1.79 6.03 9.30
C ASP A 139 3.16 6.07 8.62
N LYS A 140 4.12 6.75 9.22
CA LYS A 140 5.48 6.92 8.68
C LYS A 140 6.16 5.61 8.27
N HIS A 141 5.92 4.53 9.03
CA HIS A 141 6.56 3.24 8.79
C HIS A 141 6.08 2.52 7.52
N LEU A 142 4.90 2.90 6.98
CA LEU A 142 4.35 2.36 5.74
C LEU A 142 4.94 3.02 4.49
N ILE A 143 5.68 4.11 4.65
CA ILE A 143 6.20 4.91 3.55
C ILE A 143 7.66 4.55 3.31
N SER A 144 8.02 4.21 2.06
CA SER A 144 9.35 3.72 1.72
C SER A 144 10.48 4.74 1.94
N ALA A 145 10.22 6.03 1.71
CA ALA A 145 11.21 7.10 1.86
C ALA A 145 10.57 8.43 2.29
N PRO A 146 10.04 8.51 3.52
CA PRO A 146 9.25 9.66 3.97
C PRO A 146 10.01 11.00 3.96
N GLN A 147 11.34 10.97 4.02
CA GLN A 147 12.19 12.16 3.98
C GLN A 147 12.20 12.88 2.62
N PHE A 148 11.77 12.20 1.55
CA PHE A 148 11.74 12.78 0.19
C PHE A 148 10.32 13.12 -0.27
N LEU A 149 9.33 13.00 0.62
CA LEU A 149 7.96 13.42 0.32
C LEU A 149 7.88 14.92 0.17
N LYS A 150 7.28 15.35 -0.92
CA LYS A 150 6.98 16.75 -1.24
C LYS A 150 5.51 16.90 -1.56
N ASP A 151 4.93 18.03 -1.16
CA ASP A 151 3.53 18.34 -1.44
C ASP A 151 3.22 18.22 -2.94
N GLY A 152 2.13 17.54 -3.26
CA GLY A 152 1.72 17.27 -4.63
C GLY A 152 2.44 16.10 -5.31
N LEU A 153 3.30 15.32 -4.60
CA LEU A 153 3.96 14.17 -5.19
C LEU A 153 2.99 12.99 -5.30
N ASN A 154 2.93 12.38 -6.50
CA ASN A 154 2.15 11.16 -6.72
C ASN A 154 2.93 9.94 -6.25
N CYS A 155 2.28 9.12 -5.44
CA CYS A 155 2.81 7.90 -4.86
C CYS A 155 1.87 6.72 -5.15
N LEU A 156 2.41 5.52 -5.11
CA LEU A 156 1.63 4.28 -5.25
C LEU A 156 1.36 3.70 -3.86
N VAL A 157 0.09 3.69 -3.47
CA VAL A 157 -0.35 3.11 -2.20
C VAL A 157 -0.94 1.73 -2.45
N VAL A 158 -0.43 0.75 -1.75
CA VAL A 158 -0.88 -0.64 -1.81
C VAL A 158 -1.88 -0.88 -0.69
N PHE A 159 -3.06 -1.38 -1.05
CA PHE A 159 -4.16 -1.71 -0.15
C PHE A 159 -4.40 -3.21 -0.08
N HIS A 160 -4.81 -3.66 1.08
CA HIS A 160 -5.47 -4.95 1.25
C HIS A 160 -6.89 -4.83 0.69
N ALA A 161 -7.21 -5.55 -0.39
CA ALA A 161 -8.45 -5.31 -1.13
C ALA A 161 -9.73 -5.62 -0.34
N GLU A 162 -9.67 -6.57 0.60
CA GLU A 162 -10.84 -6.97 1.39
C GLU A 162 -11.04 -6.08 2.63
N GLU A 163 -9.93 -5.65 3.25
CA GLU A 163 -9.97 -4.84 4.48
C GLU A 163 -9.96 -3.34 4.17
N GLU A 164 -9.73 -2.94 2.92
CA GLU A 164 -9.53 -1.54 2.50
C GLU A 164 -8.45 -0.82 3.33
N ARG A 165 -7.49 -1.58 3.85
CA ARG A 165 -6.42 -1.08 4.71
C ARG A 165 -5.16 -0.83 3.89
N PRO A 166 -4.53 0.35 4.03
CA PRO A 166 -3.23 0.61 3.40
C PRO A 166 -2.15 -0.28 4.04
N ILE A 167 -1.28 -0.84 3.20
CA ILE A 167 -0.20 -1.75 3.62
C ILE A 167 1.16 -1.08 3.43
N SER A 168 1.37 -0.40 2.29
CA SER A 168 2.62 0.30 1.99
C SER A 168 2.38 1.45 1.04
N CYS A 169 3.31 2.39 1.04
CA CYS A 169 3.33 3.52 0.11
C CYS A 169 4.72 3.61 -0.52
N ASP A 170 4.77 3.45 -1.83
CA ASP A 170 5.99 3.53 -2.61
C ASP A 170 6.06 4.87 -3.36
N LEU A 171 7.15 5.59 -3.13
CA LEU A 171 7.44 6.80 -3.87
C LEU A 171 7.91 6.47 -5.29
N PRO A 172 7.82 7.41 -6.24
CA PRO A 172 8.48 7.29 -7.53
C PRO A 172 9.98 7.00 -7.33
N SER A 173 10.58 6.26 -8.26
CA SER A 173 12.00 5.88 -8.17
C SER A 173 12.93 7.10 -8.08
N HIS A 174 12.50 8.23 -8.60
CA HIS A 174 13.24 9.48 -8.55
C HIS A 174 12.29 10.63 -8.21
N VAL A 175 12.81 11.60 -7.45
CA VAL A 175 12.11 12.84 -7.11
C VAL A 175 12.98 14.05 -7.46
N GLU A 176 12.31 15.13 -7.82
CA GLU A 176 12.95 16.42 -8.13
C GLU A 176 12.87 17.34 -6.93
N LEU A 177 14.01 17.69 -6.39
CA LEU A 177 14.14 18.49 -5.16
C LEU A 177 15.02 19.70 -5.40
N GLU A 178 14.72 20.80 -4.72
CA GLU A 178 15.52 22.02 -4.75
C GLU A 178 16.52 22.01 -3.61
N ILE A 179 17.77 22.43 -3.89
CA ILE A 179 18.80 22.62 -2.86
C ILE A 179 18.54 23.92 -2.10
N THR A 180 18.15 23.79 -0.84
CA THR A 180 17.94 24.96 0.04
C THR A 180 19.24 25.43 0.67
N TYR A 181 20.12 24.49 1.04
CA TYR A 181 21.41 24.84 1.63
C TYR A 181 22.50 23.84 1.21
N THR A 182 23.68 24.34 0.87
CA THR A 182 24.90 23.55 0.72
C THR A 182 26.13 24.45 0.93
N GLU A 183 27.17 23.88 1.47
CA GLU A 183 28.45 24.59 1.62
C GLU A 183 29.11 24.88 0.27
N PRO A 184 29.81 26.01 0.11
CA PRO A 184 30.58 26.26 -1.09
C PRO A 184 31.69 25.20 -1.24
N GLY A 185 31.82 24.65 -2.44
CA GLY A 185 32.88 23.68 -2.75
C GLY A 185 34.27 24.33 -2.61
N VAL A 186 35.10 23.79 -1.73
CA VAL A 186 36.48 24.28 -1.55
C VAL A 186 37.31 23.89 -2.77
N LYS A 187 37.85 24.89 -3.49
CA LYS A 187 38.84 24.66 -4.57
C LYS A 187 40.16 24.15 -3.96
N GLY A 188 40.42 22.86 -4.07
CA GLY A 188 41.64 22.25 -3.56
C GLY A 188 41.53 20.76 -3.41
N ASP A 189 40.35 20.23 -3.28
CA ASP A 189 40.12 18.79 -3.20
C ASP A 189 39.94 18.20 -4.62
N THR A 190 41.08 17.94 -5.26
CA THR A 190 41.16 17.39 -6.64
C THR A 190 40.94 15.88 -6.66
N ALA A 191 40.38 15.31 -5.57
CA ALA A 191 39.92 13.92 -5.58
C ALA A 191 38.69 13.81 -6.49
N THR A 192 38.85 13.10 -7.56
CA THR A 192 37.78 12.69 -8.49
C THR A 192 36.65 12.07 -7.67
N ASN A 193 35.45 12.70 -7.68
CA ASN A 193 34.24 12.30 -6.93
C ASN A 193 34.09 12.82 -5.48
N SER A 194 34.64 13.96 -5.12
CA SER A 194 34.29 14.59 -3.84
C SER A 194 32.82 15.02 -3.83
N LEU A 195 32.05 14.49 -2.87
CA LEU A 195 30.66 14.85 -2.62
C LEU A 195 30.61 15.74 -1.38
N LYS A 196 29.72 16.71 -1.38
CA LYS A 196 29.41 17.58 -0.24
C LYS A 196 27.96 17.35 0.26
N PRO A 197 27.70 17.59 1.55
CA PRO A 197 26.34 17.55 2.06
C PRO A 197 25.53 18.73 1.52
N ALA A 198 24.27 18.48 1.23
CA ALA A 198 23.30 19.49 0.83
C ALA A 198 21.92 19.17 1.43
N THR A 199 21.21 20.20 1.87
CA THR A 199 19.85 20.09 2.36
C THR A 199 18.89 20.47 1.25
N VAL A 200 17.89 19.63 1.05
CA VAL A 200 16.84 19.86 0.05
C VAL A 200 15.60 20.49 0.67
N ASP A 201 14.65 20.90 -0.16
CA ASP A 201 13.40 21.59 0.23
C ASP A 201 12.52 20.77 1.19
N THR A 202 12.62 19.45 1.19
CA THR A 202 11.96 18.59 2.18
C THR A 202 12.66 18.49 3.53
N GLY A 203 13.84 19.13 3.68
CA GLY A 203 14.67 19.07 4.88
C GLY A 203 15.58 17.83 4.95
N ALA A 204 15.56 16.96 3.95
CA ALA A 204 16.46 15.82 3.88
C ALA A 204 17.88 16.23 3.50
N GLU A 205 18.88 15.50 4.01
CA GLU A 205 20.27 15.67 3.64
C GLU A 205 20.67 14.67 2.54
N VAL A 206 21.25 15.19 1.45
CA VAL A 206 21.70 14.42 0.29
C VAL A 206 23.14 14.75 -0.02
N ARG A 207 23.93 13.79 -0.47
CA ARG A 207 25.31 14.04 -0.93
C ARG A 207 25.31 14.40 -2.41
N VAL A 208 25.85 15.60 -2.72
CA VAL A 208 25.87 16.14 -4.07
C VAL A 208 27.31 16.48 -4.53
N PRO A 209 27.57 16.48 -5.85
CA PRO A 209 28.85 16.94 -6.39
C PRO A 209 29.16 18.39 -6.02
N LEU A 210 30.46 18.74 -5.98
CA LEU A 210 30.94 20.06 -5.55
C LEU A 210 30.40 21.24 -6.38
N PHE A 211 30.00 21.00 -7.64
CA PHE A 211 29.49 22.03 -8.55
C PHE A 211 28.02 22.42 -8.32
N ILE A 212 27.31 21.70 -7.46
CA ILE A 212 25.91 22.01 -7.11
C ILE A 212 25.88 23.18 -6.12
N ASN A 213 24.97 24.13 -6.36
CA ASN A 213 24.80 25.33 -5.54
C ASN A 213 23.40 25.44 -4.96
N ASN A 214 23.21 26.36 -4.02
CA ASN A 214 21.88 26.70 -3.49
C ASN A 214 20.97 27.16 -4.63
N GLY A 215 19.72 26.71 -4.63
CA GLY A 215 18.73 26.98 -5.67
C GLY A 215 18.83 26.08 -6.90
N ASP A 216 19.80 25.16 -6.95
CA ASP A 216 19.85 24.16 -8.02
C ASP A 216 18.80 23.08 -7.77
N TRP A 217 18.17 22.64 -8.86
CA TRP A 217 17.26 21.49 -8.85
C TRP A 217 18.02 20.23 -9.18
N ILE A 218 17.79 19.21 -8.37
CA ILE A 218 18.44 17.91 -8.52
C ILE A 218 17.41 16.80 -8.56
N LYS A 219 17.79 15.70 -9.20
CA LYS A 219 17.06 14.45 -9.21
C LYS A 219 17.75 13.48 -8.26
N VAL A 220 16.98 12.94 -7.32
CA VAL A 220 17.45 12.03 -6.27
C VAL A 220 16.76 10.69 -6.44
N ASP A 221 17.52 9.60 -6.36
CA ASP A 221 16.97 8.25 -6.27
C ASP A 221 16.39 8.03 -4.87
N THR A 222 15.09 7.71 -4.79
CA THR A 222 14.38 7.57 -3.52
C THR A 222 14.78 6.35 -2.71
N ARG A 223 15.37 5.33 -3.34
CA ARG A 223 15.77 4.08 -2.70
C ARG A 223 17.12 4.18 -2.02
N SER A 224 18.09 4.78 -2.73
CA SER A 224 19.47 4.94 -2.21
C SER A 224 19.68 6.29 -1.51
N GLY A 225 18.89 7.30 -1.84
CA GLY A 225 19.06 8.68 -1.40
C GLY A 225 20.18 9.40 -2.14
N ASP A 226 20.65 8.85 -3.26
CA ASP A 226 21.79 9.39 -3.99
C ASP A 226 21.36 10.42 -5.04
N TYR A 227 22.22 11.42 -5.24
CA TYR A 227 22.13 12.35 -6.37
C TYR A 227 22.25 11.60 -7.71
N THR A 228 21.37 11.86 -8.63
CA THR A 228 21.40 11.28 -9.99
C THR A 228 21.85 12.30 -11.00
N GLU A 229 21.16 13.42 -11.10
CA GLU A 229 21.45 14.46 -12.11
C GLU A 229 20.97 15.84 -11.64
N ARG A 230 21.55 16.91 -12.23
CA ARG A 230 21.09 18.28 -12.09
C ARG A 230 20.05 18.58 -13.15
N ILE A 231 18.92 19.15 -12.73
CA ILE A 231 17.86 19.59 -13.61
C ILE A 231 17.99 21.08 -13.88
N LYS A 232 17.86 21.48 -15.15
CA LYS A 232 17.75 22.89 -15.51
C LYS A 232 16.26 23.24 -15.56
N LYS A 233 15.81 24.05 -14.64
CA LYS A 233 14.50 24.72 -14.68
C LYS A 233 14.64 26.13 -15.14
#